data_93c2e6cdb7a0950898e98813d30ebe5a
#
_entry.id   93c2e6cdb7a0950898e98813d30ebe5a
#
_cell.length_a   1.000
_cell.length_b   1.000
_cell.length_c   1.000
_cell.angle_alpha   90.00
_cell.angle_beta   90.00
_cell.angle_gamma   90.00
#
_symmetry.space_group_name_H-M   'P 1'
#
loop_
_entity.id
_entity.type
_entity.pdbx_description
1 polymer ?
#
loop_
_entity_poly.entity_id
_entity_poly.type
_entity_poly.pdbx_seq_one_letter_code
_entity_poly.pdbx_strand_id
1 'polypeptide(L)'
;VIILNLHKLILTKNACYKAGKTITPKGIMVHSTGASNPWLKRYIGPDDGLLGKDRYNNHWNQDKPGGKQVCVHAFIGKLTDGSIATYQTLPWNHRGWHCSSGWKGSGNDTHISFEICEDNLTDRSYFRKVFIEAIELCVYLCKLYGLNENNIICHSEGYKLGIASNHADVMHWFPRHGETMDTFRNEVKERLQAKDEKYYRIQIGAFSSKSNAEAFLDKVKAAGFTDAIIK
;
A
#
# COMPACT_ATOMS: atom_id res chain seq x y z
N VAL A 1 3.29 -10.25 14.34
CA VAL A 1 3.68 -9.00 13.65
C VAL A 1 3.37 -9.17 12.19
N ILE A 2 2.43 -8.39 11.66
CA ILE A 2 2.19 -8.32 10.21
C ILE A 2 3.32 -7.46 9.65
N ILE A 3 3.99 -7.94 8.61
CA ILE A 3 5.12 -7.24 7.97
C ILE A 3 4.60 -6.70 6.64
N LEU A 4 4.84 -5.41 6.37
CA LEU A 4 4.56 -4.77 5.07
C LEU A 4 5.20 -5.57 3.94
N ASN A 5 4.38 -6.01 2.98
CA ASN A 5 4.85 -6.72 1.78
C ASN A 5 5.17 -5.71 0.67
N LEU A 6 6.29 -4.98 0.84
CA LEU A 6 6.68 -3.87 -0.02
C LEU A 6 7.62 -4.31 -1.14
N HIS A 7 7.17 -4.13 -2.37
CA HIS A 7 7.94 -4.25 -3.61
C HIS A 7 8.16 -2.87 -4.24
N LYS A 8 9.08 -2.81 -5.20
CA LYS A 8 9.41 -1.56 -5.90
C LYS A 8 9.47 -1.79 -7.41
N LEU A 9 8.60 -1.10 -8.13
CA LEU A 9 8.64 -1.02 -9.58
C LEU A 9 8.28 0.41 -9.99
N ILE A 10 9.30 1.24 -10.18
CA ILE A 10 9.12 2.66 -10.52
C ILE A 10 8.61 2.80 -11.96
N LEU A 11 7.51 3.53 -12.14
CA LEU A 11 6.85 3.75 -13.43
C LEU A 11 7.57 4.86 -14.22
N THR A 12 8.76 4.54 -14.72
CA THR A 12 9.68 5.51 -15.34
C THR A 12 9.15 6.15 -16.64
N LYS A 13 8.14 5.54 -17.27
CA LYS A 13 7.48 6.11 -18.46
C LYS A 13 6.34 7.07 -18.10
N ASN A 14 5.93 7.15 -16.82
CA ASN A 14 4.88 8.06 -16.38
C ASN A 14 5.36 9.52 -16.38
N ALA A 15 4.48 10.43 -16.75
CA ALA A 15 4.78 11.87 -16.84
C ALA A 15 5.25 12.47 -15.52
N CYS A 16 4.72 12.02 -14.38
CA CYS A 16 5.14 12.52 -13.06
C CYS A 16 6.59 12.14 -12.74
N TYR A 17 6.99 10.92 -13.07
CA TYR A 17 8.39 10.49 -12.88
C TYR A 17 9.32 11.32 -13.80
N LYS A 18 8.97 11.45 -15.08
CA LYS A 18 9.76 12.22 -16.06
C LYS A 18 9.88 13.70 -15.69
N ALA A 19 8.86 14.28 -15.07
CA ALA A 19 8.88 15.67 -14.62
C ALA A 19 9.94 15.94 -13.54
N GLY A 20 10.34 14.92 -12.78
CA GLY A 20 11.38 15.00 -11.76
C GLY A 20 11.11 15.98 -10.61
N LYS A 21 9.87 16.50 -10.50
CA LYS A 21 9.51 17.43 -9.43
C LYS A 21 9.49 16.71 -8.09
N THR A 22 10.04 17.35 -7.06
CA THR A 22 10.09 16.79 -5.69
C THR A 22 9.21 17.56 -4.73
N ILE A 23 8.86 16.89 -3.63
CA ILE A 23 8.12 17.44 -2.50
C ILE A 23 8.90 17.16 -1.20
N THR A 24 8.61 17.95 -0.18
CA THR A 24 8.90 17.58 1.22
C THR A 24 7.61 17.02 1.81
N PRO A 25 7.51 15.70 2.05
CA PRO A 25 6.29 15.11 2.57
C PRO A 25 5.87 15.70 3.93
N LYS A 26 4.62 16.14 4.02
CA LYS A 26 3.98 16.66 5.25
C LYS A 26 2.81 15.80 5.69
N GLY A 27 2.43 14.83 4.88
CA GLY A 27 1.32 13.93 5.16
C GLY A 27 1.21 12.81 4.14
N ILE A 28 0.22 11.96 4.36
CA ILE A 28 -0.13 10.81 3.52
C ILE A 28 -1.59 10.95 3.12
N MET A 29 -1.89 10.77 1.82
CA MET A 29 -3.27 10.77 1.33
C MET A 29 -3.63 9.38 0.82
N VAL A 30 -4.64 8.80 1.47
CA VAL A 30 -5.18 7.47 1.16
C VAL A 30 -6.25 7.60 0.09
N HIS A 31 -6.10 6.80 -0.99
CA HIS A 31 -7.07 6.69 -2.05
C HIS A 31 -7.49 5.24 -2.26
N SER A 32 -8.54 5.05 -3.05
CA SER A 32 -8.91 3.77 -3.62
C SER A 32 -9.32 3.95 -5.08
N THR A 33 -9.09 2.91 -5.89
CA THR A 33 -9.06 3.02 -7.35
C THR A 33 -10.41 3.34 -8.02
N GLY A 34 -11.52 3.28 -7.29
CA GLY A 34 -12.86 3.51 -7.85
C GLY A 34 -13.24 2.51 -8.97
N ALA A 35 -12.55 1.39 -9.06
CA ALA A 35 -12.72 0.40 -10.12
C ALA A 35 -12.67 -1.01 -9.55
N SER A 36 -13.67 -1.83 -9.86
CA SER A 36 -13.76 -3.23 -9.40
C SER A 36 -12.67 -4.09 -10.06
N ASN A 37 -11.42 -3.85 -9.67
CA ASN A 37 -10.26 -4.61 -10.11
C ASN A 37 -9.18 -4.69 -9.01
N PRO A 38 -9.14 -5.77 -8.23
CA PRO A 38 -8.22 -5.91 -7.10
C PRO A 38 -6.79 -6.26 -7.51
N TRP A 39 -6.48 -6.42 -8.79
CA TRP A 39 -5.21 -6.92 -9.27
C TRP A 39 -4.22 -5.80 -9.59
N LEU A 40 -3.04 -5.84 -8.99
CA LEU A 40 -1.98 -4.85 -9.20
C LEU A 40 -1.54 -4.73 -10.65
N LYS A 41 -1.53 -5.82 -11.42
CA LYS A 41 -1.19 -5.82 -12.85
C LYS A 41 -2.01 -4.84 -13.71
N ARG A 42 -3.22 -4.46 -13.26
CA ARG A 42 -4.04 -3.46 -13.94
C ARG A 42 -3.41 -2.07 -13.88
N TYR A 43 -2.65 -1.78 -12.85
CA TYR A 43 -2.11 -0.45 -12.55
C TYR A 43 -0.61 -0.38 -12.70
N ILE A 44 0.08 -1.50 -12.55
CA ILE A 44 1.54 -1.58 -12.50
C ILE A 44 2.05 -2.53 -13.57
N GLY A 45 3.08 -2.11 -14.28
CA GLY A 45 3.74 -2.92 -15.31
C GLY A 45 5.06 -2.31 -15.78
N PRO A 46 5.84 -3.09 -16.53
CA PRO A 46 5.57 -4.46 -17.00
C PRO A 46 5.55 -5.50 -15.87
N ASP A 47 5.17 -6.75 -16.23
CA ASP A 47 5.25 -7.90 -15.31
C ASP A 47 6.69 -8.12 -14.85
N ASP A 48 6.85 -8.30 -13.56
CA ASP A 48 8.14 -8.59 -12.88
C ASP A 48 8.24 -10.04 -12.38
N GLY A 49 7.29 -10.89 -12.80
CA GLY A 49 7.16 -12.27 -12.38
C GLY A 49 6.19 -12.50 -11.23
N LEU A 50 5.78 -11.43 -10.51
CA LEU A 50 4.80 -11.48 -9.40
C LEU A 50 3.46 -10.86 -9.79
N LEU A 51 3.49 -9.80 -10.58
CA LEU A 51 2.29 -9.06 -11.00
C LEU A 51 1.41 -9.87 -11.96
N GLY A 52 2.03 -10.63 -12.87
CA GLY A 52 1.36 -11.26 -14.00
C GLY A 52 1.09 -10.30 -15.15
N LYS A 53 0.82 -10.87 -16.32
CA LYS A 53 0.66 -10.09 -17.56
C LYS A 53 -0.63 -9.27 -17.57
N ASP A 54 -0.51 -7.97 -17.85
CA ASP A 54 -1.63 -7.11 -18.21
C ASP A 54 -1.96 -7.29 -19.70
N ARG A 55 -3.12 -7.93 -19.98
CA ARG A 55 -3.57 -8.21 -21.36
C ARG A 55 -3.86 -6.96 -22.18
N TYR A 56 -4.27 -5.89 -21.50
CA TYR A 56 -4.74 -4.67 -22.16
C TYR A 56 -3.66 -3.60 -22.26
N ASN A 57 -2.46 -3.87 -21.68
CA ASN A 57 -1.35 -2.91 -21.61
C ASN A 57 -1.81 -1.52 -21.16
N ASN A 58 -2.71 -1.48 -20.17
CA ASN A 58 -3.33 -0.27 -19.67
C ASN A 58 -2.86 0.13 -18.27
N HIS A 59 -1.75 -0.46 -17.81
CA HIS A 59 -1.06 -0.08 -16.58
C HIS A 59 -0.51 1.36 -16.64
N TRP A 60 -0.21 1.93 -15.49
CA TRP A 60 0.16 3.36 -15.38
C TRP A 60 1.62 3.69 -15.75
N ASN A 61 2.42 2.72 -16.16
CA ASN A 61 3.76 2.99 -16.72
C ASN A 61 3.70 3.50 -18.17
N GLN A 62 2.95 4.57 -18.37
CA GLN A 62 2.70 5.27 -19.63
C GLN A 62 2.69 6.76 -19.34
N ASP A 63 2.91 7.58 -20.37
CA ASP A 63 2.93 9.03 -20.22
C ASP A 63 1.59 9.58 -19.70
N LYS A 64 0.49 9.11 -20.27
CA LYS A 64 -0.87 9.47 -19.88
C LYS A 64 -1.76 8.23 -19.77
N PRO A 65 -1.72 7.49 -18.66
CA PRO A 65 -2.56 6.33 -18.49
C PRO A 65 -4.06 6.70 -18.57
N GLY A 66 -4.78 6.02 -19.49
CA GLY A 66 -6.18 6.37 -19.77
C GLY A 66 -6.40 7.79 -20.31
N GLY A 67 -5.38 8.39 -20.95
CA GLY A 67 -5.43 9.75 -21.49
C GLY A 67 -5.24 10.86 -20.45
N LYS A 68 -5.02 10.54 -19.18
CA LYS A 68 -4.88 11.49 -18.06
C LYS A 68 -3.47 11.47 -17.49
N GLN A 69 -2.99 12.62 -17.05
CA GLN A 69 -1.77 12.68 -16.23
C GLN A 69 -2.14 12.31 -14.80
N VAL A 70 -1.92 11.07 -14.42
CA VAL A 70 -2.19 10.56 -13.07
C VAL A 70 -1.02 9.73 -12.57
N CYS A 71 -0.69 9.87 -11.31
CA CYS A 71 0.28 9.04 -10.64
C CYS A 71 0.12 9.09 -9.13
N VAL A 72 0.41 7.98 -8.50
CA VAL A 72 0.52 7.82 -7.05
C VAL A 72 1.86 7.19 -6.71
N HIS A 73 2.24 7.23 -5.44
CA HIS A 73 3.52 6.70 -4.99
C HIS A 73 3.49 5.19 -4.79
N ALA A 74 2.31 4.61 -4.52
CA ALA A 74 2.16 3.17 -4.39
C ALA A 74 0.74 2.71 -4.75
N PHE A 75 0.63 1.40 -5.04
CA PHE A 75 -0.63 0.67 -5.12
C PHE A 75 -0.60 -0.51 -4.17
N ILE A 76 -1.77 -0.84 -3.59
CA ILE A 76 -1.99 -2.01 -2.73
C ILE A 76 -3.05 -2.89 -3.38
N GLY A 77 -2.78 -4.18 -3.56
CA GLY A 77 -3.73 -5.10 -4.20
C GLY A 77 -3.19 -6.51 -4.32
N LYS A 78 -3.86 -7.33 -5.15
CA LYS A 78 -3.50 -8.73 -5.37
C LYS A 78 -2.33 -8.89 -6.34
N LEU A 79 -1.41 -9.76 -5.98
CA LEU A 79 -0.44 -10.40 -6.88
C LEU A 79 -1.10 -11.55 -7.66
N THR A 80 -0.37 -12.12 -8.60
CA THR A 80 -0.89 -13.20 -9.46
C THR A 80 -1.27 -14.47 -8.69
N ASP A 81 -0.65 -14.73 -7.55
CA ASP A 81 -0.96 -15.84 -6.63
C ASP A 81 -2.12 -15.53 -5.66
N GLY A 82 -2.68 -14.32 -5.72
CA GLY A 82 -3.78 -13.85 -4.86
C GLY A 82 -3.32 -13.29 -3.51
N SER A 83 -2.05 -13.31 -3.18
CA SER A 83 -1.51 -12.62 -2.01
C SER A 83 -1.62 -11.09 -2.15
N ILE A 84 -1.59 -10.36 -1.03
CA ILE A 84 -1.63 -8.91 -1.03
C ILE A 84 -0.22 -8.36 -0.94
N ALA A 85 0.04 -7.32 -1.73
CA ALA A 85 1.29 -6.59 -1.70
C ALA A 85 1.09 -5.09 -1.91
N THR A 86 2.08 -4.33 -1.48
CA THR A 86 2.29 -2.92 -1.78
C THR A 86 3.38 -2.78 -2.83
N TYR A 87 3.13 -2.03 -3.89
CA TYR A 87 4.16 -1.67 -4.88
C TYR A 87 4.43 -0.18 -4.89
N GLN A 88 5.65 0.20 -4.55
CA GLN A 88 6.11 1.57 -4.76
C GLN A 88 6.30 1.83 -6.26
N THR A 89 5.60 2.83 -6.78
CA THR A 89 5.54 3.18 -8.20
C THR A 89 6.17 4.53 -8.55
N LEU A 90 6.38 5.38 -7.53
CA LEU A 90 7.06 6.67 -7.65
C LEU A 90 8.00 6.84 -6.44
N PRO A 91 9.17 7.48 -6.57
CA PRO A 91 9.98 7.82 -5.39
C PRO A 91 9.15 8.63 -4.38
N TRP A 92 9.24 8.30 -3.09
CA TRP A 92 8.38 8.87 -2.06
C TRP A 92 8.40 10.40 -1.97
N ASN A 93 9.51 11.00 -2.35
CA ASN A 93 9.69 12.45 -2.38
C ASN A 93 9.41 13.09 -3.75
N HIS A 94 8.85 12.35 -4.71
CA HIS A 94 8.42 12.94 -5.97
C HIS A 94 7.02 13.53 -5.83
N ARG A 95 6.73 14.54 -6.65
CA ARG A 95 5.39 15.11 -6.73
C ARG A 95 4.47 14.17 -7.51
N GLY A 96 3.45 13.65 -6.86
CA GLY A 96 2.38 12.90 -7.50
C GLY A 96 1.38 13.79 -8.25
N TRP A 97 0.42 13.16 -8.94
CA TRP A 97 -0.77 13.81 -9.48
C TRP A 97 -1.99 12.93 -9.20
N HIS A 98 -2.56 13.10 -8.00
CA HIS A 98 -3.54 12.18 -7.44
C HIS A 98 -4.82 12.84 -6.88
N CYS A 99 -4.78 14.15 -6.56
CA CYS A 99 -5.89 14.80 -5.88
C CYS A 99 -6.33 16.13 -6.53
N SER A 100 -5.78 16.49 -7.71
CA SER A 100 -6.03 17.80 -8.34
C SER A 100 -5.63 18.96 -7.40
N SER A 101 -6.50 19.96 -7.22
CA SER A 101 -6.30 21.08 -6.30
C SER A 101 -7.62 21.51 -5.69
N GLY A 102 -7.55 22.25 -4.61
CA GLY A 102 -8.65 22.94 -3.96
C GLY A 102 -8.35 24.45 -3.80
N TRP A 103 -9.16 25.15 -3.03
CA TRP A 103 -9.03 26.61 -2.84
C TRP A 103 -7.83 27.06 -2.00
N LYS A 104 -7.16 26.12 -1.29
CA LYS A 104 -5.94 26.37 -0.51
C LYS A 104 -4.68 25.81 -1.12
N GLY A 105 -4.75 25.26 -2.33
CA GLY A 105 -3.61 24.65 -3.01
C GLY A 105 -3.84 23.20 -3.39
N SER A 106 -2.78 22.39 -3.40
CA SER A 106 -2.85 20.99 -3.84
C SER A 106 -2.14 20.05 -2.88
N GLY A 107 -2.82 18.98 -2.49
CA GLY A 107 -2.21 17.86 -1.76
C GLY A 107 -1.07 17.21 -2.52
N ASN A 108 -1.04 17.32 -3.86
CA ASN A 108 0.06 16.84 -4.69
C ASN A 108 1.42 17.47 -4.32
N ASP A 109 1.42 18.65 -3.71
CA ASP A 109 2.62 19.40 -3.35
C ASP A 109 3.17 19.04 -1.96
N THR A 110 2.41 18.23 -1.19
CA THR A 110 2.70 18.01 0.23
C THR A 110 2.48 16.58 0.73
N HIS A 111 1.72 15.76 0.01
CA HIS A 111 1.33 14.43 0.49
C HIS A 111 1.90 13.31 -0.39
N ILE A 112 2.43 12.29 0.26
CA ILE A 112 2.63 10.98 -0.33
C ILE A 112 1.24 10.35 -0.51
N SER A 113 1.00 9.70 -1.63
CA SER A 113 -0.29 9.11 -1.95
C SER A 113 -0.17 7.64 -2.34
N PHE A 114 -1.19 6.86 -2.04
CA PHE A 114 -1.31 5.51 -2.56
C PHE A 114 -2.77 5.15 -2.84
N GLU A 115 -2.96 4.20 -3.73
CA GLU A 115 -4.26 3.67 -4.13
C GLU A 115 -4.43 2.26 -3.60
N ILE A 116 -5.54 2.00 -2.93
CA ILE A 116 -5.98 0.64 -2.60
C ILE A 116 -6.84 0.14 -3.75
N CYS A 117 -6.42 -0.94 -4.42
CA CYS A 117 -7.18 -1.56 -5.49
C CYS A 117 -8.51 -2.09 -4.95
N GLU A 118 -9.63 -1.65 -5.51
CA GLU A 118 -10.94 -2.09 -5.07
C GLU A 118 -11.34 -3.42 -5.72
N ASP A 119 -12.09 -4.21 -4.98
CA ASP A 119 -12.92 -5.28 -5.51
C ASP A 119 -14.32 -4.74 -5.89
N ASN A 120 -15.35 -5.56 -5.82
CA ASN A 120 -16.76 -5.12 -5.95
C ASN A 120 -17.32 -4.47 -4.66
N LEU A 121 -16.46 -4.09 -3.71
CA LEU A 121 -16.74 -3.46 -2.41
C LEU A 121 -17.48 -4.36 -1.39
N THR A 122 -17.51 -5.66 -1.59
CA THR A 122 -18.28 -6.60 -0.76
C THR A 122 -17.47 -7.72 -0.13
N ASP A 123 -16.28 -8.04 -0.64
CA ASP A 123 -15.41 -9.10 -0.08
C ASP A 123 -14.72 -8.61 1.19
N ARG A 124 -15.31 -8.97 2.33
CA ARG A 124 -14.76 -8.61 3.65
C ARG A 124 -13.37 -9.18 3.91
N SER A 125 -13.06 -10.37 3.38
CA SER A 125 -11.74 -10.99 3.55
C SER A 125 -10.67 -10.24 2.76
N TYR A 126 -10.96 -9.85 1.52
CA TYR A 126 -10.09 -9.02 0.72
C TYR A 126 -9.88 -7.65 1.37
N PHE A 127 -10.98 -6.97 1.71
CA PHE A 127 -10.94 -5.67 2.36
C PHE A 127 -10.02 -5.68 3.58
N ARG A 128 -10.22 -6.64 4.52
CA ARG A 128 -9.40 -6.70 5.74
C ARG A 128 -7.90 -6.84 5.45
N LYS A 129 -7.54 -7.61 4.43
CA LYS A 129 -6.12 -7.79 4.04
C LYS A 129 -5.50 -6.51 3.51
N VAL A 130 -6.17 -5.82 2.57
CA VAL A 130 -5.63 -4.56 2.00
C VAL A 130 -5.69 -3.40 2.99
N PHE A 131 -6.67 -3.39 3.90
CA PHE A 131 -6.78 -2.41 4.97
C PHE A 131 -5.59 -2.52 5.93
N ILE A 132 -5.23 -3.74 6.35
CA ILE A 132 -4.06 -3.99 7.19
C ILE A 132 -2.76 -3.61 6.45
N GLU A 133 -2.61 -3.99 5.20
CA GLU A 133 -1.43 -3.65 4.39
C GLU A 133 -1.28 -2.12 4.23
N ALA A 134 -2.40 -1.39 4.06
CA ALA A 134 -2.41 0.07 4.00
C ALA A 134 -1.98 0.72 5.33
N ILE A 135 -2.38 0.15 6.46
CA ILE A 135 -1.93 0.58 7.78
C ILE A 135 -0.42 0.39 7.92
N GLU A 136 0.11 -0.79 7.53
CA GLU A 136 1.55 -1.05 7.58
C GLU A 136 2.35 -0.10 6.68
N LEU A 137 1.83 0.23 5.49
CA LEU A 137 2.44 1.24 4.63
C LEU A 137 2.46 2.61 5.31
N CYS A 138 1.36 3.02 5.94
CA CYS A 138 1.31 4.29 6.68
C CYS A 138 2.29 4.31 7.86
N VAL A 139 2.40 3.23 8.63
CA VAL A 139 3.38 3.10 9.72
C VAL A 139 4.81 3.24 9.18
N TYR A 140 5.13 2.55 8.07
CA TYR A 140 6.42 2.66 7.41
C TYR A 140 6.74 4.09 6.99
N LEU A 141 5.81 4.76 6.31
CA LEU A 141 5.99 6.14 5.83
C LEU A 141 6.05 7.15 6.97
N CYS A 142 5.25 6.97 8.03
CA CYS A 142 5.33 7.82 9.22
C CYS A 142 6.70 7.73 9.89
N LYS A 143 7.24 6.55 10.07
CA LYS A 143 8.60 6.34 10.60
C LYS A 143 9.67 6.96 9.69
N LEU A 144 9.53 6.83 8.37
CA LEU A 144 10.51 7.32 7.39
C LEU A 144 10.58 8.86 7.35
N TYR A 145 9.44 9.54 7.54
CA TYR A 145 9.34 11.01 7.38
C TYR A 145 9.06 11.76 8.67
N GLY A 146 9.07 11.08 9.83
CA GLY A 146 8.79 11.72 11.12
C GLY A 146 7.33 12.22 11.23
N LEU A 147 6.39 11.54 10.58
CA LEU A 147 4.95 11.82 10.63
C LEU A 147 4.27 10.98 11.70
N ASN A 148 3.00 11.28 11.96
CA ASN A 148 2.15 10.50 12.84
C ASN A 148 0.74 10.31 12.23
N GLU A 149 -0.15 9.66 12.95
CA GLU A 149 -1.50 9.35 12.51
C GLU A 149 -2.32 10.59 12.10
N ASN A 150 -2.06 11.76 12.70
CA ASN A 150 -2.77 12.99 12.37
C ASN A 150 -2.37 13.60 11.01
N ASN A 151 -1.27 13.14 10.44
CA ASN A 151 -0.82 13.52 9.11
C ASN A 151 -1.41 12.63 8.00
N ILE A 152 -2.31 11.71 8.34
CA ILE A 152 -2.95 10.79 7.40
C ILE A 152 -4.37 11.26 7.12
N ILE A 153 -4.68 11.52 5.86
CA ILE A 153 -6.00 11.91 5.39
C ILE A 153 -6.44 11.04 4.22
N CYS A 154 -7.72 11.04 3.90
CA CYS A 154 -8.21 10.52 2.62
C CYS A 154 -8.57 11.65 1.65
N HIS A 155 -8.91 11.31 0.41
CA HIS A 155 -9.23 12.31 -0.62
C HIS A 155 -10.39 13.22 -0.18
N SER A 156 -11.48 12.66 0.36
CA SER A 156 -12.63 13.45 0.81
C SER A 156 -12.30 14.41 1.96
N GLU A 157 -11.38 14.06 2.85
CA GLU A 157 -10.86 14.95 3.88
C GLU A 157 -9.97 16.04 3.27
N GLY A 158 -9.14 15.70 2.27
CA GLY A 158 -8.34 16.67 1.50
C GLY A 158 -9.22 17.72 0.80
N TYR A 159 -10.38 17.31 0.28
CA TYR A 159 -11.37 18.26 -0.25
C TYR A 159 -11.88 19.23 0.83
N LYS A 160 -12.28 18.72 1.98
CA LYS A 160 -12.73 19.54 3.11
C LYS A 160 -11.65 20.52 3.61
N LEU A 161 -10.38 20.10 3.54
CA LEU A 161 -9.24 20.93 3.88
C LEU A 161 -8.89 21.97 2.79
N GLY A 162 -9.49 21.86 1.60
CA GLY A 162 -9.26 22.78 0.48
C GLY A 162 -8.00 22.49 -0.35
N ILE A 163 -7.48 21.27 -0.30
CA ILE A 163 -6.25 20.87 -1.00
C ILE A 163 -6.47 19.76 -2.06
N ALA A 164 -7.72 19.37 -2.29
CA ALA A 164 -8.08 18.33 -3.25
C ALA A 164 -9.42 18.66 -3.94
N SER A 165 -9.68 18.00 -5.07
CA SER A 165 -10.99 17.97 -5.72
C SER A 165 -11.99 17.15 -4.92
N ASN A 166 -13.28 17.29 -5.22
CA ASN A 166 -14.33 16.54 -4.54
C ASN A 166 -14.39 15.08 -5.04
N HIS A 167 -13.92 14.15 -4.20
CA HIS A 167 -13.99 12.72 -4.41
C HIS A 167 -14.34 11.99 -3.10
N ALA A 168 -15.04 10.86 -3.20
CA ALA A 168 -15.56 10.12 -2.04
C ALA A 168 -14.57 9.08 -1.49
N ASP A 169 -13.47 8.78 -2.18
CA ASP A 169 -12.53 7.75 -1.76
C ASP A 169 -11.76 8.20 -0.49
N VAL A 170 -11.66 7.35 0.50
CA VAL A 170 -12.06 5.90 0.60
C VAL A 170 -13.43 5.72 1.26
N MET A 171 -14.15 6.82 1.54
CA MET A 171 -15.36 6.83 2.40
C MET A 171 -16.59 6.18 1.75
N HIS A 172 -16.57 5.88 0.47
CA HIS A 172 -17.60 5.08 -0.18
C HIS A 172 -17.44 3.56 0.09
N TRP A 173 -16.25 3.13 0.51
CA TRP A 173 -15.89 1.72 0.71
C TRP A 173 -15.71 1.33 2.19
N PHE A 174 -14.88 2.04 2.95
CA PHE A 174 -14.57 1.71 4.34
C PHE A 174 -15.80 1.50 5.22
N PRO A 175 -16.83 2.37 5.20
CA PRO A 175 -18.03 2.18 6.02
C PRO A 175 -18.83 0.92 5.72
N ARG A 176 -18.72 0.37 4.50
CA ARG A 176 -19.39 -0.91 4.15
C ARG A 176 -18.83 -2.08 4.94
N HIS A 177 -17.62 -1.94 5.46
CA HIS A 177 -16.93 -2.95 6.27
C HIS A 177 -16.83 -2.58 7.75
N GLY A 178 -17.52 -1.49 8.16
CA GLY A 178 -17.53 -0.99 9.54
C GLY A 178 -16.30 -0.16 9.93
N GLU A 179 -15.52 0.28 8.95
CA GLU A 179 -14.29 1.07 9.17
C GLU A 179 -14.50 2.55 8.78
N THR A 180 -13.67 3.40 9.35
CA THR A 180 -13.62 4.85 9.06
C THR A 180 -12.15 5.31 8.98
N MET A 181 -11.91 6.56 8.58
CA MET A 181 -10.56 7.12 8.68
C MET A 181 -10.08 7.26 10.14
N ASP A 182 -11.00 7.40 11.10
CA ASP A 182 -10.62 7.44 12.50
C ASP A 182 -10.19 6.08 13.02
N THR A 183 -10.91 4.99 12.68
CA THR A 183 -10.47 3.63 13.02
C THR A 183 -9.15 3.30 12.34
N PHE A 184 -8.96 3.69 11.08
CA PHE A 184 -7.70 3.54 10.35
C PHE A 184 -6.53 4.25 11.06
N ARG A 185 -6.70 5.53 11.42
CA ARG A 185 -5.69 6.33 12.13
C ARG A 185 -5.36 5.75 13.51
N ASN A 186 -6.38 5.28 14.23
CA ASN A 186 -6.16 4.64 15.54
C ASN A 186 -5.31 3.36 15.44
N GLU A 187 -5.57 2.49 14.45
CA GLU A 187 -4.72 1.31 14.23
C GLU A 187 -3.28 1.69 13.84
N VAL A 188 -3.08 2.76 13.04
CA VAL A 188 -1.73 3.27 12.73
C VAL A 188 -1.05 3.78 14.01
N LYS A 189 -1.75 4.57 14.83
CA LYS A 189 -1.24 5.09 16.10
C LYS A 189 -0.78 3.98 17.03
N GLU A 190 -1.62 2.98 17.22
CA GLU A 190 -1.29 1.82 18.07
C GLU A 190 0.00 1.13 17.62
N ARG A 191 0.17 0.93 16.30
CA ARG A 191 1.38 0.31 15.74
C ARG A 191 2.62 1.21 15.79
N LEU A 192 2.44 2.53 15.69
CA LEU A 192 3.55 3.48 15.90
C LEU A 192 4.01 3.51 17.35
N GLN A 193 3.08 3.32 18.30
CA GLN A 193 3.35 3.30 19.74
C GLN A 193 3.78 1.94 20.25
N ALA A 194 3.48 0.85 19.52
CA ALA A 194 3.96 -0.47 19.87
C ALA A 194 5.48 -0.41 19.96
N LYS A 195 6.02 -0.71 21.15
CA LYS A 195 7.47 -0.84 21.31
C LYS A 195 7.93 -1.89 20.31
N ASP A 196 9.02 -1.59 19.59
CA ASP A 196 9.69 -2.61 18.77
C ASP A 196 10.07 -3.75 19.72
N GLU A 197 9.22 -4.78 19.80
CA GLU A 197 9.56 -5.99 20.51
C GLU A 197 10.78 -6.57 19.83
N LYS A 198 11.90 -6.52 20.51
CA LYS A 198 13.17 -7.02 20.00
C LYS A 198 13.09 -8.54 20.00
N TYR A 199 12.65 -9.11 18.88
CA TYR A 199 12.64 -10.57 18.71
C TYR A 199 14.06 -11.07 18.52
N TYR A 200 14.49 -11.93 19.41
CA TYR A 200 15.70 -12.73 19.24
C TYR A 200 15.31 -14.03 18.54
N ARG A 201 15.84 -14.24 17.34
CA ARG A 201 15.62 -15.48 16.60
C ARG A 201 16.67 -16.50 16.96
N ILE A 202 16.24 -17.71 17.31
CA ILE A 202 17.12 -18.85 17.56
C ILE A 202 17.01 -19.76 16.33
N GLN A 203 18.11 -19.97 15.64
CA GLN A 203 18.18 -20.96 14.57
C GLN A 203 18.47 -22.34 15.20
N ILE A 204 17.55 -23.29 15.04
CA ILE A 204 17.62 -24.62 15.66
C ILE A 204 17.96 -25.74 14.66
N GLY A 205 18.20 -25.39 13.39
CA GLY A 205 18.63 -26.35 12.36
C GLY A 205 18.98 -25.65 11.04
N ALA A 206 19.79 -26.34 10.23
CA ALA A 206 20.06 -26.01 8.84
C ALA A 206 20.06 -27.32 8.03
N PHE A 207 19.33 -27.34 6.92
CA PHE A 207 19.11 -28.54 6.14
C PHE A 207 19.41 -28.30 4.67
N SER A 208 20.06 -29.24 4.00
CA SER A 208 20.30 -29.23 2.58
C SER A 208 19.09 -29.73 1.74
N SER A 209 18.11 -30.35 2.40
CA SER A 209 16.88 -30.85 1.79
C SER A 209 15.67 -30.18 2.40
N LYS A 210 14.76 -29.67 1.56
CA LYS A 210 13.50 -29.05 1.98
C LYS A 210 12.61 -30.02 2.75
N SER A 211 12.52 -31.27 2.29
CA SER A 211 11.70 -32.30 2.97
C SER A 211 12.22 -32.62 4.38
N ASN A 212 13.54 -32.63 4.59
CA ASN A 212 14.11 -32.83 5.92
C ASN A 212 13.84 -31.63 6.83
N ALA A 213 13.88 -30.42 6.30
CA ALA A 213 13.53 -29.21 7.03
C ALA A 213 12.05 -29.21 7.46
N GLU A 214 11.13 -29.60 6.57
CA GLU A 214 9.70 -29.73 6.84
C GLU A 214 9.42 -30.79 7.92
N ALA A 215 10.02 -31.98 7.79
CA ALA A 215 9.89 -33.05 8.78
C ALA A 215 10.44 -32.65 10.16
N PHE A 216 11.49 -31.83 10.20
CA PHE A 216 12.01 -31.29 11.46
C PHE A 216 11.11 -30.18 12.02
N LEU A 217 10.54 -29.32 11.17
CA LEU A 217 9.58 -28.29 11.59
C LEU A 217 8.36 -28.92 12.29
N ASP A 218 7.83 -30.03 11.75
CA ASP A 218 6.70 -30.73 12.37
C ASP A 218 7.04 -31.23 13.79
N LYS A 219 8.25 -31.77 13.99
CA LYS A 219 8.72 -32.18 15.33
C LYS A 219 8.84 -30.99 16.28
N VAL A 220 9.32 -29.85 15.81
CA VAL A 220 9.46 -28.61 16.58
C VAL A 220 8.08 -28.08 16.99
N LYS A 221 7.12 -28.09 16.08
CA LYS A 221 5.74 -27.70 16.36
C LYS A 221 5.06 -28.64 17.35
N ALA A 222 5.27 -29.95 17.20
CA ALA A 222 4.77 -30.95 18.12
C ALA A 222 5.38 -30.82 19.55
N ALA A 223 6.59 -30.28 19.66
CA ALA A 223 7.23 -29.96 20.94
C ALA A 223 6.74 -28.63 21.58
N GLY A 224 5.71 -27.98 20.99
CA GLY A 224 5.07 -26.78 21.54
C GLY A 224 5.49 -25.44 20.92
N PHE A 225 6.41 -25.43 19.96
CA PHE A 225 6.82 -24.20 19.24
C PHE A 225 5.96 -23.98 17.99
N THR A 226 4.69 -23.69 18.19
CA THR A 226 3.67 -23.64 17.12
C THR A 226 3.89 -22.58 16.07
N ASP A 227 4.65 -21.52 16.39
CA ASP A 227 5.04 -20.39 15.54
C ASP A 227 6.37 -20.59 14.76
N ALA A 228 6.99 -21.76 14.91
CA ALA A 228 8.21 -22.09 14.18
C ALA A 228 7.97 -22.10 12.65
N ILE A 229 8.93 -21.57 11.91
CA ILE A 229 8.89 -21.47 10.43
C ILE A 229 10.22 -21.91 9.81
N ILE A 230 10.18 -22.32 8.54
CA ILE A 230 11.34 -22.42 7.67
C ILE A 230 11.57 -21.07 7.00
N LYS A 231 12.82 -20.65 6.90
CA LYS A 231 13.26 -19.46 6.16
C LYS A 231 14.21 -19.84 5.06
#